data_36d2d65191d101700f2640d9dee18bc1
#
_entry.id   36d2d65191d101700f2640d9dee18bc1
#
_cell.length_a   1.000
_cell.length_b   1.000
_cell.length_c   1.000
_cell.angle_alpha   90.00
_cell.angle_beta   90.00
_cell.angle_gamma   90.00
#
_symmetry.space_group_name_H-M   'P 1'
#
loop_
_entity.id
_entity.type
_entity.pdbx_description
1 polymer ?
#
loop_
_entity_poly.entity_id
_entity_poly.type
_entity_poly.pdbx_seq_one_letter_code
_entity_poly.pdbx_strand_id
1 'polypeptide(L)'
;MDIEYWRREIDDIDAELLRLLNMRARLALKVGALKQAADIPFCDPDRERNVLQRLQEINCGPLDEQAVGKVFRRIIRESRRLEAGVAS
;
A
#
# COMPACT_ATOMS: atom_id res chain seq x y z
N MET A 1 30.62 -12.03 6.03
CA MET A 1 29.72 -11.20 5.23
C MET A 1 29.76 -9.80 5.80
N ASP A 2 29.81 -8.83 4.95
CA ASP A 2 29.93 -7.43 5.33
C ASP A 2 28.60 -6.69 5.08
N ILE A 3 28.62 -5.40 5.39
CA ILE A 3 27.44 -4.53 5.21
C ILE A 3 26.99 -4.51 3.76
N GLU A 4 27.91 -4.54 2.79
CA GLU A 4 27.58 -4.48 1.38
C GLU A 4 26.78 -5.71 0.91
N TYR A 5 27.06 -6.88 1.47
CA TYR A 5 26.27 -8.08 1.19
C TYR A 5 24.82 -7.86 1.60
N TRP A 6 24.59 -7.39 2.82
CA TRP A 6 23.24 -7.19 3.33
C TRP A 6 22.51 -6.06 2.62
N ARG A 7 23.23 -5.03 2.20
CA ARG A 7 22.67 -3.94 1.40
C ARG A 7 22.18 -4.42 0.04
N ARG A 8 22.91 -5.33 -0.60
CA ARG A 8 22.47 -5.94 -1.87
C ARG A 8 21.18 -6.74 -1.67
N GLU A 9 21.10 -7.49 -0.56
CA GLU A 9 19.88 -8.22 -0.22
C GLU A 9 18.70 -7.26 -0.03
N ILE A 10 18.92 -6.14 0.65
CA ILE A 10 17.90 -5.10 0.82
C ILE A 10 17.49 -4.49 -0.53
N ASP A 11 18.47 -4.21 -1.39
CA ASP A 11 18.20 -3.63 -2.72
C ASP A 11 17.30 -4.55 -3.54
N ASP A 12 17.53 -5.86 -3.48
CA ASP A 12 16.70 -6.84 -4.18
C ASP A 12 15.27 -6.86 -3.63
N ILE A 13 15.13 -6.75 -2.31
CA ILE A 13 13.82 -6.64 -1.66
C ILE A 13 13.12 -5.35 -2.08
N ASP A 14 13.85 -4.24 -2.11
CA ASP A 14 13.27 -2.94 -2.52
C ASP A 14 12.74 -3.00 -3.94
N ALA A 15 13.45 -3.66 -4.85
CA ALA A 15 12.99 -3.84 -6.22
C ALA A 15 11.68 -4.64 -6.26
N GLU A 16 11.57 -5.70 -5.45
CA GLU A 16 10.37 -6.51 -5.33
C GLU A 16 9.22 -5.72 -4.69
N LEU A 17 9.52 -4.93 -3.66
CA LEU A 17 8.53 -4.04 -3.04
C LEU A 17 7.96 -3.06 -4.06
N LEU A 18 8.83 -2.44 -4.85
CA LEU A 18 8.38 -1.48 -5.88
C LEU A 18 7.46 -2.18 -6.89
N ARG A 19 7.83 -3.38 -7.32
CA ARG A 19 7.00 -4.17 -8.23
C ARG A 19 5.61 -4.42 -7.65
N LEU A 20 5.55 -4.84 -6.38
CA LEU A 20 4.28 -5.11 -5.69
C LEU A 20 3.47 -3.84 -5.47
N LEU A 21 4.11 -2.74 -5.11
CA LEU A 21 3.44 -1.45 -4.95
C LEU A 21 2.81 -0.97 -6.25
N ASN A 22 3.49 -1.17 -7.38
CA ASN A 22 2.94 -0.79 -8.69
C ASN A 22 1.81 -1.72 -9.12
N MET A 23 1.88 -3.02 -8.78
CA MET A 23 0.75 -3.93 -8.99
C MET A 23 -0.48 -3.46 -8.21
N ARG A 24 -0.28 -3.11 -6.94
CA ARG A 24 -1.35 -2.58 -6.09
C ARG A 24 -1.91 -1.28 -6.66
N ALA A 25 -1.04 -0.41 -7.14
CA ALA A 25 -1.43 0.87 -7.76
C ALA A 25 -2.30 0.66 -9.01
N ARG A 26 -1.96 -0.31 -9.85
CA ARG A 26 -2.78 -0.65 -11.03
C ARG A 26 -4.17 -1.13 -10.63
N LEU A 27 -4.28 -1.91 -9.57
CA LEU A 27 -5.57 -2.34 -9.04
C LEU A 27 -6.35 -1.17 -8.44
N ALA A 28 -5.67 -0.23 -7.78
CA ALA A 28 -6.31 0.98 -7.27
C ALA A 28 -6.92 1.82 -8.39
N LEU A 29 -6.24 1.92 -9.53
CA LEU A 29 -6.80 2.61 -10.70
C LEU A 29 -8.08 1.94 -11.20
N LYS A 30 -8.12 0.61 -11.21
CA LYS A 30 -9.34 -0.14 -11.58
C LYS A 30 -10.48 0.12 -10.60
N VAL A 31 -10.18 0.11 -9.30
CA VAL A 31 -11.15 0.43 -8.25
C VAL A 31 -11.67 1.86 -8.41
N GLY A 32 -10.78 2.80 -8.70
CA GLY A 32 -11.16 4.20 -8.93
C GLY A 32 -12.13 4.35 -10.09
N ALA A 33 -11.89 3.67 -11.21
CA ALA A 33 -12.78 3.68 -12.36
C ALA A 33 -14.15 3.13 -12.03
N LEU A 34 -14.21 2.04 -11.27
CA LEU A 34 -15.47 1.44 -10.84
C LEU A 34 -16.24 2.35 -9.87
N LYS A 35 -15.54 2.98 -8.94
CA LYS A 35 -16.15 3.94 -8.01
C LYS A 35 -16.74 5.14 -8.74
N GLN A 36 -16.00 5.67 -9.71
CA GLN A 36 -16.49 6.79 -10.52
C GLN A 36 -17.75 6.40 -11.28
N ALA A 37 -17.74 5.24 -11.93
CA ALA A 37 -18.89 4.77 -12.71
C ALA A 37 -20.13 4.52 -11.84
N ALA A 38 -19.93 4.09 -10.60
CA ALA A 38 -21.01 3.80 -9.65
C ALA A 38 -21.34 4.97 -8.72
N ASP A 39 -20.65 6.10 -8.88
CA ASP A 39 -20.81 7.29 -8.02
C ASP A 39 -20.55 6.98 -6.55
N ILE A 40 -19.52 6.15 -6.28
CA ILE A 40 -19.09 5.78 -4.94
C ILE A 40 -17.96 6.70 -4.50
N PRO A 41 -17.97 7.24 -3.25
CA PRO A 41 -16.89 8.09 -2.76
C PRO A 41 -15.52 7.37 -2.74
N PHE A 42 -14.45 8.10 -3.02
CA PHE A 42 -13.09 7.55 -3.00
C PHE A 42 -12.56 7.34 -1.59
N CYS A 43 -13.02 8.13 -0.62
CA CYS A 43 -12.59 8.00 0.76
C CYS A 43 -13.45 6.96 1.48
N ASP A 44 -12.80 5.97 2.08
CA ASP A 44 -13.45 4.87 2.78
C ASP A 44 -12.72 4.57 4.09
N PRO A 45 -13.04 5.31 5.18
CA PRO A 45 -12.35 5.12 6.46
C PRO A 45 -12.51 3.71 7.05
N ASP A 46 -13.65 3.06 6.82
CA ASP A 46 -13.88 1.70 7.30
C ASP A 46 -12.97 0.71 6.61
N ARG A 47 -12.82 0.84 5.30
CA ARG A 47 -11.90 0.01 4.51
C ARG A 47 -10.47 0.21 4.97
N GLU A 48 -10.07 1.46 5.22
CA GLU A 48 -8.71 1.78 5.69
C GLU A 48 -8.44 1.11 7.03
N ARG A 49 -9.37 1.21 7.99
CA ARG A 49 -9.23 0.54 9.29
C ARG A 49 -9.12 -0.97 9.14
N ASN A 50 -9.95 -1.57 8.29
CA ASN A 50 -9.92 -3.01 8.06
C ASN A 50 -8.61 -3.49 7.47
N VAL A 51 -8.05 -2.75 6.51
CA VAL A 51 -6.74 -3.07 5.92
C VAL A 51 -5.65 -3.01 6.99
N LEU A 52 -5.61 -1.94 7.78
CA LEU A 52 -4.60 -1.77 8.82
C LEU A 52 -4.72 -2.84 9.89
N GLN A 53 -5.93 -3.16 10.33
CA GLN A 53 -6.16 -4.20 11.33
C GLN A 53 -5.69 -5.56 10.84
N ARG A 54 -6.04 -5.93 9.60
CA ARG A 54 -5.60 -7.19 9.02
C ARG A 54 -4.08 -7.29 8.96
N LEU A 55 -3.41 -6.23 8.54
CA LEU A 55 -1.96 -6.20 8.44
C LEU A 55 -1.29 -6.33 9.80
N GLN A 56 -1.85 -5.68 10.83
CA GLN A 56 -1.36 -5.84 12.19
C GLN A 56 -1.51 -7.28 12.69
N GLU A 57 -2.62 -7.92 12.36
CA GLU A 57 -2.88 -9.30 12.77
C GLU A 57 -1.92 -10.30 12.14
N ILE A 58 -1.54 -10.09 10.87
CA ILE A 58 -0.63 -11.01 10.16
C ILE A 58 0.84 -10.64 10.33
N ASN A 59 1.14 -9.49 10.92
CA ASN A 59 2.52 -9.05 11.10
C ASN A 59 3.21 -9.91 12.18
N CYS A 60 4.34 -10.50 11.84
CA CYS A 60 5.18 -11.25 12.78
C CYS A 60 6.53 -10.59 13.06
N GLY A 61 6.64 -9.30 12.79
CA GLY A 61 7.85 -8.54 13.09
C GLY A 61 8.95 -8.77 12.07
N PRO A 62 10.11 -8.10 12.22
CA PRO A 62 10.48 -7.21 13.35
C PRO A 62 9.88 -5.81 13.32
N LEU A 63 9.13 -5.39 12.28
CA LEU A 63 8.44 -4.10 12.31
C LEU A 63 7.36 -4.13 13.39
N ASP A 64 7.30 -3.07 14.20
CA ASP A 64 6.25 -2.96 15.21
C ASP A 64 4.95 -2.44 14.60
N GLU A 65 3.90 -2.44 15.40
CA GLU A 65 2.56 -2.03 15.00
C GLU A 65 2.54 -0.59 14.45
N GLN A 66 3.25 0.31 15.13
CA GLN A 66 3.30 1.71 14.73
C GLN A 66 3.98 1.90 13.39
N ALA A 67 5.09 1.19 13.15
CA ALA A 67 5.82 1.25 11.88
C ALA A 67 4.96 0.73 10.73
N VAL A 68 4.31 -0.42 10.91
CA VAL A 68 3.40 -0.99 9.91
C VAL A 68 2.27 -0.01 9.59
N GLY A 69 1.68 0.59 10.61
CA GLY A 69 0.61 1.57 10.44
C GLY A 69 1.05 2.78 9.62
N LYS A 70 2.21 3.35 9.93
CA LYS A 70 2.74 4.51 9.20
C LYS A 70 2.99 4.21 7.73
N VAL A 71 3.64 3.09 7.45
CA VAL A 71 3.96 2.69 6.08
C VAL A 71 2.69 2.47 5.27
N PHE A 72 1.75 1.68 5.80
CA PHE A 72 0.55 1.34 5.05
C PHE A 72 -0.44 2.48 4.93
N ARG A 73 -0.51 3.39 5.90
CA ARG A 73 -1.31 4.61 5.75
C ARG A 73 -0.82 5.45 4.58
N ARG A 74 0.50 5.50 4.36
CA ARG A 74 1.06 6.21 3.22
C ARG A 74 0.73 5.52 1.92
N ILE A 75 0.85 4.19 1.86
CA ILE A 75 0.49 3.39 0.68
C ILE A 75 -0.99 3.60 0.34
N ILE A 76 -1.87 3.54 1.33
CA ILE A 76 -3.31 3.76 1.16
C ILE A 76 -3.58 5.17 0.64
N ARG A 77 -2.89 6.17 1.18
CA ARG A 77 -3.05 7.56 0.75
C ARG A 77 -2.68 7.74 -0.72
N GLU A 78 -1.56 7.15 -1.14
CA GLU A 78 -1.12 7.22 -2.55
C GLU A 78 -2.10 6.49 -3.47
N SER A 79 -2.65 5.35 -3.02
CA SER A 79 -3.69 4.64 -3.77
C SER A 79 -4.94 5.49 -3.95
N ARG A 80 -5.34 6.19 -2.91
CA ARG A 80 -6.50 7.09 -2.95
C ARG A 80 -6.30 8.24 -3.92
N ARG A 81 -5.08 8.79 -3.97
CA ARG A 81 -4.74 9.85 -4.94
C ARG A 81 -4.89 9.33 -6.37
N LEU A 82 -4.46 8.11 -6.65
CA LEU A 82 -4.62 7.47 -7.95
C LEU A 82 -6.09 7.26 -8.29
N GLU A 83 -6.87 6.75 -7.35
CA GLU A 83 -8.31 6.55 -7.54
C GLU A 83 -9.01 7.88 -7.90
N ALA A 84 -8.71 8.94 -7.15
CA ALA A 84 -9.28 10.26 -7.38
C ALA A 84 -8.81 10.86 -8.70
N GLY A 85 -7.58 10.59 -9.13
CA GLY A 85 -7.04 11.04 -10.40
C GLY A 85 -7.78 10.49 -11.61
N VAL A 86 -8.37 9.30 -11.49
CA VAL A 86 -9.18 8.70 -12.57
C VAL A 86 -10.42 9.54 -12.85
N ALA A 87 -10.93 10.27 -11.87
CA ALA A 87 -12.12 11.11 -12.01
C ALA A 87 -11.82 12.46 -12.66
N SER A 88 -10.56 12.82 -12.85
CA SER A 88 -10.15 14.13 -13.37
C SER A 88 -10.27 14.26 -14.88
#